data_538090fae09962ceb12239238ec63e8d
#
_entry.id   538090fae09962ceb12239238ec63e8d
#
_cell.length_a   1.000
_cell.length_b   1.000
_cell.length_c   1.000
_cell.angle_alpha   90.00
_cell.angle_beta   90.00
_cell.angle_gamma   90.00
#
_symmetry.space_group_name_H-M   'P 1'
#
loop_
_entity.id
_entity.type
_entity.pdbx_description
1 polymer ?
#
loop_
_entity_poly.entity_id
_entity_poly.type
_entity_poly.pdbx_seq_one_letter_code
_entity_poly.pdbx_strand_id
1 'polypeptide(L)'
;MANVAVIGAQWGDEGKGKVVDWLASRADIVVRFQGGHNAGHTLVVGGETYKLSLLPSGVVRGKLGIIGNGVVIDPEALLDEIARVEGQGLAVGPDNLRVAENAPLILPLHAALDKARETARGERKIGTTGRGIGPAYEDKVARRAIRVCDLAEPATLSAKLDELLLHHNTLLAGLGAPVFDKAALLAALLALAPRLLPFAEPVWERLDEARRAGRRILFEGAQAVMLDVDHGTYPFVTSSNTVAATAASGAGVGPGAVGFVLGIAKAYSTRVGAGPFPTELLDATGQMLGDRGHEFGTVTGRRRRCGWFDAALVRQAVKVGGIHGLALTKLDVLDGLPELRINTGYRIGDKIFSRLPAAPGAQAAAEPIFETIEGWSGSTRGARSWADLPAQAVKYVRRIEELVEAPVTLLSTSPERDDTILVRDPFEG
;
A
#
# COMPACT_ATOMS: atom_id res chain seq x y z
N MET A 1 20.70 10.19 -11.52
CA MET A 1 19.29 10.50 -11.23
C MET A 1 18.82 9.50 -10.19
N ALA A 2 18.10 9.96 -9.16
CA ALA A 2 17.62 9.08 -8.11
C ALA A 2 16.34 8.37 -8.54
N ASN A 3 16.23 7.07 -8.24
CA ASN A 3 14.94 6.39 -8.25
C ASN A 3 14.13 6.83 -7.02
N VAL A 4 12.84 6.58 -7.02
CA VAL A 4 11.95 6.93 -5.91
C VAL A 4 11.15 5.72 -5.48
N ALA A 5 11.13 5.44 -4.17
CA ALA A 5 10.19 4.50 -3.58
C ALA A 5 9.12 5.26 -2.79
N VAL A 6 7.85 4.95 -3.04
CA VAL A 6 6.71 5.54 -2.33
C VAL A 6 6.07 4.51 -1.43
N ILE A 7 6.01 4.80 -0.14
CA ILE A 7 5.37 3.95 0.87
C ILE A 7 4.42 4.75 1.75
N GLY A 8 3.39 4.12 2.30
CA GLY A 8 2.54 4.74 3.32
C GLY A 8 3.23 4.76 4.67
N ALA A 9 3.15 5.87 5.42
CA ALA A 9 3.78 6.04 6.72
C ALA A 9 2.82 5.84 7.91
N GLN A 10 1.55 5.53 7.66
CA GLN A 10 0.51 5.32 8.68
C GLN A 10 -0.12 3.93 8.52
N TRP A 11 -1.45 3.82 8.42
CA TRP A 11 -2.21 2.56 8.26
C TRP A 11 -2.84 2.38 6.86
N GLY A 12 -2.28 2.97 5.82
CA GLY A 12 -2.86 2.97 4.48
C GLY A 12 -3.86 4.11 4.27
N ASP A 13 -4.34 4.22 3.03
CA ASP A 13 -5.31 5.24 2.64
C ASP A 13 -4.86 6.70 2.85
N GLU A 14 -3.54 6.94 2.92
CA GLU A 14 -2.95 8.28 3.12
C GLU A 14 -3.10 9.22 1.91
N GLY A 15 -3.83 8.79 0.87
CA GLY A 15 -3.95 9.57 -0.36
C GLY A 15 -2.77 9.37 -1.33
N LYS A 16 -2.13 8.20 -1.27
CA LYS A 16 -1.00 7.84 -2.15
C LYS A 16 -1.28 8.07 -3.64
N GLY A 17 -2.52 7.81 -4.09
CA GLY A 17 -2.87 7.88 -5.51
C GLY A 17 -2.50 9.21 -6.18
N LYS A 18 -2.80 10.36 -5.55
CA LYS A 18 -2.43 11.69 -6.08
C LYS A 18 -0.93 11.86 -6.22
N VAL A 19 -0.18 11.51 -5.18
CA VAL A 19 1.29 11.68 -5.16
C VAL A 19 1.96 10.73 -6.13
N VAL A 20 1.51 9.46 -6.15
CA VAL A 20 2.01 8.45 -7.10
C VAL A 20 1.73 8.84 -8.54
N ASP A 21 0.54 9.37 -8.84
CA ASP A 21 0.19 9.86 -10.16
C ASP A 21 1.11 11.02 -10.61
N TRP A 22 1.37 11.96 -9.70
CA TRP A 22 2.28 13.07 -9.97
C TRP A 22 3.71 12.57 -10.24
N LEU A 23 4.21 11.61 -9.46
CA LEU A 23 5.53 11.00 -9.67
C LEU A 23 5.57 10.11 -10.92
N ALA A 24 4.53 9.33 -11.18
CA ALA A 24 4.46 8.45 -12.34
C ALA A 24 4.56 9.20 -13.67
N SER A 25 4.04 10.44 -13.73
CA SER A 25 4.21 11.28 -14.94
C SER A 25 5.66 11.66 -15.22
N ARG A 26 6.54 11.62 -14.22
CA ARG A 26 7.96 11.98 -14.27
C ARG A 26 8.88 10.75 -14.31
N ALA A 27 8.35 9.57 -14.04
CA ALA A 27 9.07 8.31 -14.14
C ALA A 27 9.03 7.78 -15.58
N ASP A 28 10.02 6.94 -15.93
CA ASP A 28 10.02 6.14 -17.16
C ASP A 28 9.37 4.77 -16.92
N ILE A 29 9.54 4.23 -15.71
CA ILE A 29 9.04 2.92 -15.30
C ILE A 29 8.39 3.04 -13.93
N VAL A 30 7.25 2.36 -13.75
CA VAL A 30 6.56 2.24 -12.45
C VAL A 30 6.46 0.77 -12.05
N VAL A 31 6.96 0.44 -10.85
CA VAL A 31 7.08 -0.95 -10.37
C VAL A 31 6.22 -1.16 -9.14
N ARG A 32 5.27 -2.10 -9.19
CA ARG A 32 4.62 -2.67 -8.02
C ARG A 32 5.51 -3.79 -7.48
N PHE A 33 5.94 -3.70 -6.24
CA PHE A 33 6.95 -4.60 -5.68
C PHE A 33 6.43 -5.53 -4.57
N GLN A 34 5.22 -5.29 -4.05
CA GLN A 34 4.61 -6.12 -2.99
C GLN A 34 3.08 -5.97 -2.95
N GLY A 35 2.42 -6.79 -2.12
CA GLY A 35 0.97 -6.82 -1.99
C GLY A 35 0.32 -7.69 -3.07
N GLY A 36 -0.90 -7.38 -3.40
CA GLY A 36 -1.71 -8.06 -4.40
C GLY A 36 -2.91 -7.18 -4.76
N HIS A 37 -3.97 -7.79 -5.26
CA HIS A 37 -5.20 -7.07 -5.62
C HIS A 37 -6.06 -6.63 -4.40
N ASN A 38 -5.57 -6.84 -3.16
CA ASN A 38 -6.16 -6.26 -1.95
C ASN A 38 -5.87 -4.76 -1.79
N ALA A 39 -4.86 -4.23 -2.47
CA ALA A 39 -4.65 -2.81 -2.57
C ALA A 39 -5.53 -2.22 -3.67
N GLY A 40 -6.02 -1.02 -3.47
CA GLY A 40 -6.77 -0.29 -4.48
C GLY A 40 -6.42 1.19 -4.40
N HIS A 41 -6.16 1.81 -5.54
CA HIS A 41 -6.00 3.25 -5.62
C HIS A 41 -6.74 3.81 -6.83
N THR A 42 -7.17 5.05 -6.69
CA THR A 42 -7.90 5.75 -7.74
C THR A 42 -7.01 6.84 -8.31
N LEU A 43 -6.95 6.90 -9.62
CA LEU A 43 -6.24 7.92 -10.38
C LEU A 43 -7.26 8.69 -11.25
N VAL A 44 -7.04 9.98 -11.43
CA VAL A 44 -7.80 10.79 -12.38
C VAL A 44 -6.84 11.31 -13.44
N VAL A 45 -7.01 10.88 -14.68
CA VAL A 45 -6.15 11.22 -15.80
C VAL A 45 -7.01 11.68 -16.97
N GLY A 46 -6.80 12.91 -17.43
CA GLY A 46 -7.58 13.45 -18.55
C GLY A 46 -9.09 13.57 -18.30
N GLY A 47 -9.52 13.66 -17.04
CA GLY A 47 -10.93 13.67 -16.64
C GLY A 47 -11.52 12.29 -16.40
N GLU A 48 -10.83 11.23 -16.81
CA GLU A 48 -11.24 9.84 -16.60
C GLU A 48 -10.74 9.27 -15.27
N THR A 49 -11.57 8.45 -14.62
CA THR A 49 -11.24 7.83 -13.33
C THR A 49 -10.85 6.37 -13.49
N TYR A 50 -9.62 6.04 -13.13
CA TYR A 50 -9.08 4.69 -13.15
C TYR A 50 -8.96 4.14 -11.73
N LYS A 51 -9.59 2.99 -11.47
CA LYS A 51 -9.46 2.25 -10.20
C LYS A 51 -8.52 1.08 -10.42
N LEU A 52 -7.30 1.16 -9.90
CA LEU A 52 -6.27 0.13 -10.08
C LEU A 52 -6.07 -0.67 -8.80
N SER A 53 -5.74 -1.95 -8.96
CA SER A 53 -5.42 -2.88 -7.88
C SER A 53 -4.06 -3.56 -8.07
N LEU A 54 -3.84 -4.21 -9.21
CA LEU A 54 -2.59 -4.87 -9.59
C LEU A 54 -1.78 -4.04 -10.57
N LEU A 55 -2.42 -3.38 -11.51
CA LEU A 55 -1.73 -2.58 -12.51
C LEU A 55 -0.94 -1.44 -11.85
N PRO A 56 0.34 -1.26 -12.22
CA PRO A 56 1.10 -0.08 -11.82
C PRO A 56 0.48 1.20 -12.37
N SER A 57 0.49 2.27 -11.58
CA SER A 57 -0.11 3.57 -11.96
C SER A 57 0.47 4.17 -13.25
N GLY A 58 1.70 3.82 -13.61
CA GLY A 58 2.35 4.28 -14.83
C GLY A 58 1.65 3.86 -16.11
N VAL A 59 0.95 2.71 -16.12
CA VAL A 59 0.25 2.19 -17.31
C VAL A 59 -0.78 3.18 -17.83
N VAL A 60 -1.55 3.82 -16.93
CA VAL A 60 -2.54 4.85 -17.34
C VAL A 60 -1.91 6.15 -17.84
N ARG A 61 -0.60 6.29 -17.73
CA ARG A 61 0.21 7.41 -18.23
C ARG A 61 1.05 7.03 -19.47
N GLY A 62 0.83 5.85 -20.05
CA GLY A 62 1.62 5.35 -21.17
C GLY A 62 3.09 5.04 -20.81
N LYS A 63 3.36 4.80 -19.51
CA LYS A 63 4.69 4.40 -19.02
C LYS A 63 4.77 2.88 -18.89
N LEU A 64 5.97 2.33 -18.93
CA LEU A 64 6.16 0.91 -18.67
C LEU A 64 5.79 0.61 -17.21
N GLY A 65 4.78 -0.25 -17.01
CA GLY A 65 4.40 -0.81 -15.74
C GLY A 65 5.07 -2.17 -15.52
N ILE A 66 5.59 -2.42 -14.33
CA ILE A 66 6.17 -3.72 -13.95
C ILE A 66 5.50 -4.23 -12.68
N ILE A 67 5.03 -5.46 -12.73
CA ILE A 67 4.59 -6.21 -11.55
C ILE A 67 5.75 -7.12 -11.12
N GLY A 68 6.41 -6.78 -10.01
CA GLY A 68 7.57 -7.49 -9.50
C GLY A 68 7.25 -8.81 -8.82
N ASN A 69 8.27 -9.60 -8.56
CA ASN A 69 8.19 -10.93 -7.94
C ASN A 69 7.73 -10.92 -6.47
N GLY A 70 7.69 -9.74 -5.84
CA GLY A 70 7.16 -9.58 -4.50
C GLY A 70 5.63 -9.50 -4.44
N VAL A 71 4.96 -9.29 -5.58
CA VAL A 71 3.49 -9.26 -5.68
C VAL A 71 2.94 -10.68 -5.76
N VAL A 72 1.84 -10.95 -5.06
CA VAL A 72 1.04 -12.17 -5.29
C VAL A 72 -0.08 -11.83 -6.26
N ILE A 73 -0.16 -12.55 -7.39
CA ILE A 73 -0.97 -12.18 -8.55
C ILE A 73 -2.16 -13.13 -8.68
N ASP A 74 -3.35 -12.58 -8.55
CA ASP A 74 -4.56 -13.26 -9.01
C ASP A 74 -4.64 -13.06 -10.54
N PRO A 75 -4.48 -14.13 -11.35
CA PRO A 75 -4.40 -13.99 -12.80
C PRO A 75 -5.71 -13.55 -13.43
N GLU A 76 -6.86 -13.99 -12.91
CA GLU A 76 -8.15 -13.56 -13.39
C GLU A 76 -8.39 -12.08 -13.06
N ALA A 77 -8.13 -11.68 -11.81
CA ALA A 77 -8.26 -10.29 -11.40
C ALA A 77 -7.35 -9.35 -12.20
N LEU A 78 -6.13 -9.78 -12.57
CA LEU A 78 -5.24 -9.00 -13.43
C LEU A 78 -5.80 -8.84 -14.83
N LEU A 79 -6.27 -9.93 -15.45
CA LEU A 79 -6.81 -9.90 -16.81
C LEU A 79 -8.12 -9.11 -16.88
N ASP A 80 -8.97 -9.18 -15.86
CA ASP A 80 -10.18 -8.38 -15.74
C ASP A 80 -9.86 -6.89 -15.57
N GLU A 81 -8.82 -6.58 -14.80
CA GLU A 81 -8.35 -5.21 -14.62
C GLU A 81 -7.80 -4.63 -15.93
N ILE A 82 -7.04 -5.41 -16.70
CA ILE A 82 -6.56 -5.05 -18.04
C ILE A 82 -7.76 -4.77 -18.95
N ALA A 83 -8.71 -5.70 -19.08
CA ALA A 83 -9.88 -5.54 -19.94
C ALA A 83 -10.72 -4.30 -19.56
N ARG A 84 -10.85 -4.01 -18.26
CA ARG A 84 -11.57 -2.82 -17.78
C ARG A 84 -10.86 -1.52 -18.18
N VAL A 85 -9.55 -1.47 -18.07
CA VAL A 85 -8.74 -0.30 -18.44
C VAL A 85 -8.73 -0.11 -19.97
N GLU A 86 -8.68 -1.20 -20.75
CA GLU A 86 -8.80 -1.17 -22.19
C GLU A 86 -10.19 -0.68 -22.63
N GLY A 87 -11.25 -1.10 -21.93
CA GLY A 87 -12.60 -0.58 -22.14
C GLY A 87 -12.75 0.92 -21.88
N GLN A 88 -11.80 1.53 -21.16
CA GLN A 88 -11.69 2.97 -20.95
C GLN A 88 -10.76 3.67 -21.98
N GLY A 89 -10.35 2.95 -23.04
CA GLY A 89 -9.58 3.50 -24.16
C GLY A 89 -8.05 3.46 -24.00
N LEU A 90 -7.53 2.76 -23.01
CA LEU A 90 -6.09 2.58 -22.84
C LEU A 90 -5.63 1.22 -23.38
N ALA A 91 -4.61 1.20 -24.23
CA ALA A 91 -4.00 -0.05 -24.65
C ALA A 91 -3.08 -0.60 -23.55
N VAL A 92 -3.29 -1.88 -23.18
CA VAL A 92 -2.43 -2.60 -22.24
C VAL A 92 -1.92 -3.88 -22.87
N GLY A 93 -0.63 -3.96 -23.10
CA GLY A 93 0.00 -5.11 -23.72
C GLY A 93 1.42 -5.33 -23.22
N PRO A 94 2.13 -6.35 -23.78
CA PRO A 94 3.50 -6.64 -23.39
C PRO A 94 4.47 -5.48 -23.59
N ASP A 95 4.15 -4.48 -24.41
CA ASP A 95 5.02 -3.32 -24.65
C ASP A 95 5.01 -2.32 -23.49
N ASN A 96 3.92 -2.26 -22.71
CA ASN A 96 3.75 -1.31 -21.62
C ASN A 96 3.40 -1.93 -20.27
N LEU A 97 3.25 -3.27 -20.19
CA LEU A 97 3.09 -4.01 -18.95
C LEU A 97 3.99 -5.26 -18.96
N ARG A 98 4.76 -5.44 -17.91
CA ARG A 98 5.55 -6.66 -17.67
C ARG A 98 5.27 -7.24 -16.29
N VAL A 99 5.34 -8.55 -16.21
CA VAL A 99 5.09 -9.34 -15.00
C VAL A 99 6.29 -10.21 -14.74
N ALA A 100 6.79 -10.20 -13.51
CA ALA A 100 7.90 -11.07 -13.12
C ALA A 100 7.51 -12.54 -13.32
N GLU A 101 8.27 -13.26 -14.12
CA GLU A 101 8.03 -14.69 -14.39
C GLU A 101 8.03 -15.56 -13.12
N ASN A 102 8.76 -15.13 -12.10
CA ASN A 102 8.86 -15.80 -10.81
C ASN A 102 7.88 -15.27 -9.74
N ALA A 103 6.91 -14.42 -10.11
CA ALA A 103 5.86 -13.96 -9.21
C ALA A 103 4.88 -15.11 -8.86
N PRO A 104 4.49 -15.26 -7.57
CA PRO A 104 3.55 -16.29 -7.16
C PRO A 104 2.11 -15.93 -7.55
N LEU A 105 1.33 -16.96 -7.91
CA LEU A 105 -0.07 -16.82 -8.25
C LEU A 105 -0.98 -17.03 -7.04
N ILE A 106 -2.05 -16.24 -6.98
CA ILE A 106 -3.20 -16.50 -6.13
C ILE A 106 -4.15 -17.39 -6.92
N LEU A 107 -4.52 -18.53 -6.33
CA LEU A 107 -5.48 -19.46 -6.89
C LEU A 107 -6.78 -19.42 -6.07
N PRO A 108 -7.90 -19.93 -6.59
CA PRO A 108 -9.19 -19.92 -5.88
C PRO A 108 -9.16 -20.56 -4.49
N LEU A 109 -8.30 -21.59 -4.30
CA LEU A 109 -8.10 -22.25 -3.01
C LEU A 109 -7.52 -21.32 -1.93
N HIS A 110 -6.73 -20.31 -2.31
CA HIS A 110 -6.19 -19.33 -1.36
C HIS A 110 -7.31 -18.44 -0.81
N ALA A 111 -8.20 -17.95 -1.67
CA ALA A 111 -9.35 -17.16 -1.24
C ALA A 111 -10.34 -17.98 -0.40
N ALA A 112 -10.55 -19.25 -0.75
CA ALA A 112 -11.38 -20.18 0.02
C ALA A 112 -10.80 -20.41 1.43
N LEU A 113 -9.48 -20.65 1.53
CA LEU A 113 -8.81 -20.85 2.81
C LEU A 113 -8.81 -19.58 3.67
N ASP A 114 -8.60 -18.40 3.09
CA ASP A 114 -8.66 -17.12 3.78
C ASP A 114 -10.03 -16.91 4.42
N LYS A 115 -11.11 -17.11 3.67
CA LYS A 115 -12.50 -17.03 4.15
C LYS A 115 -12.81 -18.06 5.22
N ALA A 116 -12.38 -19.32 5.03
CA ALA A 116 -12.61 -20.39 6.00
C ALA A 116 -11.90 -20.11 7.34
N ARG A 117 -10.66 -19.63 7.31
CA ARG A 117 -9.90 -19.21 8.49
C ARG A 117 -10.56 -18.04 9.22
N GLU A 118 -11.01 -17.01 8.50
CA GLU A 118 -11.73 -15.88 9.12
C GLU A 118 -13.05 -16.35 9.75
N THR A 119 -13.78 -17.25 9.12
CA THR A 119 -15.00 -17.84 9.69
C THR A 119 -14.70 -18.62 10.96
N ALA A 120 -13.67 -19.44 10.97
CA ALA A 120 -13.27 -20.24 12.13
C ALA A 120 -12.79 -19.38 13.33
N ARG A 121 -12.26 -18.18 13.07
CA ARG A 121 -11.85 -17.22 14.13
C ARG A 121 -13.03 -16.58 14.88
N GLY A 122 -14.23 -16.55 14.32
CA GLY A 122 -15.40 -15.94 14.95
C GLY A 122 -15.19 -14.47 15.30
N GLU A 123 -15.28 -14.11 16.58
CA GLU A 123 -15.05 -12.72 17.04
C GLU A 123 -13.60 -12.26 16.94
N ARG A 124 -12.64 -13.18 16.86
CA ARG A 124 -11.21 -12.88 16.75
C ARG A 124 -10.74 -12.67 15.31
N LYS A 125 -11.64 -12.32 14.41
CA LYS A 125 -11.32 -12.03 13.01
C LYS A 125 -10.25 -10.94 12.89
N ILE A 126 -9.31 -11.12 11.97
CA ILE A 126 -8.35 -10.09 11.59
C ILE A 126 -9.05 -9.03 10.73
N GLY A 127 -10.05 -9.43 9.97
CA GLY A 127 -10.75 -8.57 9.01
C GLY A 127 -10.03 -8.53 7.67
N THR A 128 -9.57 -9.69 7.19
CA THR A 128 -8.93 -9.81 5.88
C THR A 128 -9.89 -9.44 4.75
N THR A 129 -9.36 -9.20 3.57
CA THR A 129 -10.18 -8.92 2.38
C THR A 129 -10.83 -10.18 1.79
N GLY A 130 -10.48 -11.37 2.29
CA GLY A 130 -10.94 -12.66 1.78
C GLY A 130 -10.44 -13.00 0.38
N ARG A 131 -9.39 -12.32 -0.09
CA ARG A 131 -8.83 -12.45 -1.45
C ARG A 131 -7.66 -13.44 -1.55
N GLY A 132 -7.33 -14.12 -0.47
CA GLY A 132 -6.29 -15.14 -0.47
C GLY A 132 -4.86 -14.62 -0.45
N ILE A 133 -4.65 -13.34 -0.14
CA ILE A 133 -3.30 -12.72 -0.09
C ILE A 133 -2.41 -13.44 0.91
N GLY A 134 -2.89 -13.62 2.15
CA GLY A 134 -2.14 -14.30 3.21
C GLY A 134 -1.73 -15.72 2.85
N PRO A 135 -2.67 -16.60 2.49
CA PRO A 135 -2.35 -17.96 2.06
C PRO A 135 -1.38 -18.04 0.87
N ALA A 136 -1.45 -17.12 -0.10
CA ALA A 136 -0.50 -17.08 -1.22
C ALA A 136 0.92 -16.69 -0.78
N TYR A 137 1.08 -15.73 0.15
CA TYR A 137 2.38 -15.42 0.76
C TYR A 137 2.90 -16.58 1.62
N GLU A 138 2.04 -17.26 2.35
CA GLU A 138 2.36 -18.49 3.10
C GLU A 138 2.94 -19.55 2.17
N ASP A 139 2.31 -19.79 1.02
CA ASP A 139 2.80 -20.74 0.03
C ASP A 139 4.12 -20.32 -0.62
N LYS A 140 4.31 -19.04 -0.86
CA LYS A 140 5.58 -18.50 -1.36
C LYS A 140 6.74 -18.87 -0.45
N VAL A 141 6.64 -18.59 0.86
CA VAL A 141 7.72 -18.89 1.82
C VAL A 141 7.84 -20.36 2.15
N ALA A 142 6.74 -21.12 2.06
CA ALA A 142 6.72 -22.58 2.16
C ALA A 142 7.25 -23.29 0.91
N ARG A 143 7.55 -22.58 -0.17
CA ARG A 143 8.14 -23.08 -1.42
C ARG A 143 7.22 -24.03 -2.22
N ARG A 144 5.89 -23.93 -2.04
CA ARG A 144 4.87 -24.71 -2.78
C ARG A 144 4.03 -23.84 -3.73
N ALA A 145 4.31 -22.53 -3.81
CA ALA A 145 3.57 -21.63 -4.68
C ALA A 145 3.70 -22.00 -6.16
N ILE A 146 2.59 -21.90 -6.88
CA ILE A 146 2.60 -21.84 -8.35
C ILE A 146 3.01 -20.44 -8.76
N ARG A 147 3.96 -20.33 -9.69
CA ARG A 147 4.49 -19.06 -10.21
C ARG A 147 4.08 -18.87 -11.66
N VAL A 148 4.20 -17.65 -12.17
CA VAL A 148 3.85 -17.34 -13.58
C VAL A 148 4.59 -18.24 -14.57
N CYS A 149 5.89 -18.48 -14.38
CA CYS A 149 6.71 -19.34 -15.24
C CYS A 149 6.22 -20.80 -15.27
N ASP A 150 5.62 -21.30 -14.18
CA ASP A 150 5.13 -22.69 -14.13
C ASP A 150 4.00 -22.95 -15.14
N LEU A 151 3.28 -21.90 -15.59
CA LEU A 151 2.23 -22.01 -16.60
C LEU A 151 2.76 -22.43 -17.98
N ALA A 152 4.06 -22.22 -18.24
CA ALA A 152 4.70 -22.64 -19.50
C ALA A 152 5.05 -24.13 -19.54
N GLU A 153 4.97 -24.82 -18.38
CA GLU A 153 5.41 -26.21 -18.22
C GLU A 153 4.28 -27.09 -17.67
N PRO A 154 3.33 -27.59 -18.47
CA PRO A 154 2.16 -28.30 -17.99
C PRO A 154 2.44 -29.50 -17.10
N ALA A 155 3.51 -30.27 -17.37
CA ALA A 155 3.89 -31.41 -16.55
C ALA A 155 4.38 -31.00 -15.16
N THR A 156 5.24 -29.97 -15.08
CA THR A 156 5.73 -29.38 -13.84
C THR A 156 4.59 -28.75 -13.05
N LEU A 157 3.70 -28.01 -13.71
CA LEU A 157 2.51 -27.41 -13.12
C LEU A 157 1.61 -28.48 -12.49
N SER A 158 1.36 -29.58 -13.22
CA SER A 158 0.54 -30.70 -12.73
C SER A 158 1.13 -31.33 -11.47
N ALA A 159 2.45 -31.56 -11.43
CA ALA A 159 3.12 -32.14 -10.27
C ALA A 159 3.09 -31.19 -9.05
N LYS A 160 3.31 -29.89 -9.26
CA LYS A 160 3.20 -28.89 -8.19
C LYS A 160 1.80 -28.77 -7.62
N LEU A 161 0.77 -28.91 -8.46
CA LEU A 161 -0.61 -28.91 -8.01
C LEU A 161 -0.94 -30.11 -7.08
N ASP A 162 -0.30 -31.25 -7.25
CA ASP A 162 -0.47 -32.39 -6.32
C ASP A 162 -0.04 -32.01 -4.90
N GLU A 163 1.14 -31.41 -4.76
CA GLU A 163 1.67 -30.97 -3.47
C GLU A 163 0.82 -29.84 -2.87
N LEU A 164 0.47 -28.85 -3.68
CA LEU A 164 -0.34 -27.73 -3.26
C LEU A 164 -1.72 -28.16 -2.76
N LEU A 165 -2.40 -29.03 -3.51
CA LEU A 165 -3.73 -29.52 -3.17
C LEU A 165 -3.71 -30.47 -1.97
N LEU A 166 -2.69 -31.29 -1.80
CA LEU A 166 -2.52 -32.10 -0.59
C LEU A 166 -2.57 -31.20 0.66
N HIS A 167 -1.84 -30.10 0.66
CA HIS A 167 -1.83 -29.15 1.77
C HIS A 167 -3.17 -28.44 1.93
N HIS A 168 -3.66 -27.78 0.89
CA HIS A 168 -4.85 -26.92 0.98
C HIS A 168 -6.12 -27.72 1.20
N ASN A 169 -6.31 -28.85 0.51
CA ASN A 169 -7.51 -29.66 0.67
C ASN A 169 -7.59 -30.28 2.07
N THR A 170 -6.44 -30.66 2.66
CA THR A 170 -6.39 -31.13 4.06
C THR A 170 -6.88 -30.02 5.02
N LEU A 171 -6.41 -28.77 4.83
CA LEU A 171 -6.83 -27.65 5.68
C LEU A 171 -8.29 -27.28 5.46
N LEU A 172 -8.73 -27.20 4.20
CA LEU A 172 -10.12 -26.87 3.85
C LEU A 172 -11.10 -27.91 4.41
N ALA A 173 -10.81 -29.21 4.24
CA ALA A 173 -11.62 -30.29 4.81
C ALA A 173 -11.68 -30.19 6.34
N GLY A 174 -10.53 -29.94 7.02
CA GLY A 174 -10.49 -29.73 8.47
C GLY A 174 -11.26 -28.51 8.97
N LEU A 175 -11.45 -27.49 8.12
CA LEU A 175 -12.26 -26.30 8.39
C LEU A 175 -13.72 -26.44 7.91
N GLY A 176 -14.13 -27.62 7.38
CA GLY A 176 -15.47 -27.84 6.85
C GLY A 176 -15.77 -27.06 5.57
N ALA A 177 -14.74 -26.66 4.82
CA ALA A 177 -14.86 -25.94 3.55
C ALA A 177 -14.71 -26.89 2.35
N PRO A 178 -15.28 -26.55 1.18
CA PRO A 178 -15.14 -27.34 -0.05
C PRO A 178 -13.67 -27.50 -0.47
N VAL A 179 -13.33 -28.69 -0.93
CA VAL A 179 -12.01 -29.02 -1.50
C VAL A 179 -11.99 -28.79 -3.01
N PHE A 180 -10.80 -28.67 -3.59
CA PHE A 180 -10.60 -28.40 -5.00
C PHE A 180 -10.19 -29.67 -5.76
N ASP A 181 -10.75 -29.81 -6.96
CA ASP A 181 -10.38 -30.85 -7.90
C ASP A 181 -9.15 -30.43 -8.73
N LYS A 182 -8.17 -31.35 -8.84
CA LYS A 182 -6.92 -31.11 -9.56
C LYS A 182 -7.14 -30.87 -11.05
N ALA A 183 -7.96 -31.72 -11.69
CA ALA A 183 -8.14 -31.65 -13.13
C ALA A 183 -8.81 -30.35 -13.56
N ALA A 184 -9.83 -29.92 -12.79
CA ALA A 184 -10.51 -28.64 -13.02
C ALA A 184 -9.55 -27.44 -12.83
N LEU A 185 -8.74 -27.44 -11.75
CA LEU A 185 -7.81 -26.34 -11.49
C LEU A 185 -6.70 -26.31 -12.53
N LEU A 186 -6.13 -27.44 -12.93
CA LEU A 186 -5.12 -27.53 -13.97
C LEU A 186 -5.66 -27.01 -15.31
N ALA A 187 -6.86 -27.45 -15.71
CA ALA A 187 -7.50 -27.00 -16.95
C ALA A 187 -7.71 -25.48 -16.95
N ALA A 188 -8.18 -24.90 -15.84
CA ALA A 188 -8.35 -23.46 -15.71
C ALA A 188 -7.02 -22.69 -15.85
N LEU A 189 -5.96 -23.16 -15.22
CA LEU A 189 -4.64 -22.53 -15.32
C LEU A 189 -4.04 -22.62 -16.73
N LEU A 190 -4.20 -23.76 -17.40
CA LEU A 190 -3.75 -23.93 -18.78
C LEU A 190 -4.52 -23.05 -19.76
N ALA A 191 -5.82 -22.81 -19.50
CA ALA A 191 -6.63 -21.87 -20.29
C ALA A 191 -6.21 -20.41 -20.10
N LEU A 192 -5.70 -20.04 -18.91
CA LEU A 192 -5.19 -18.70 -18.63
C LEU A 192 -3.77 -18.46 -19.17
N ALA A 193 -2.96 -19.50 -19.29
CA ALA A 193 -1.55 -19.42 -19.65
C ALA A 193 -1.30 -18.59 -20.94
N PRO A 194 -2.01 -18.79 -22.08
CA PRO A 194 -1.78 -18.02 -23.31
C PRO A 194 -2.06 -16.51 -23.16
N ARG A 195 -2.89 -16.13 -22.18
CA ARG A 195 -3.24 -14.73 -21.93
C ARG A 195 -2.26 -14.04 -20.97
N LEU A 196 -1.63 -14.78 -20.05
CA LEU A 196 -0.74 -14.23 -19.04
C LEU A 196 0.73 -14.31 -19.43
N LEU A 197 1.18 -15.42 -20.03
CA LEU A 197 2.59 -15.64 -20.40
C LEU A 197 3.19 -14.58 -21.32
N PRO A 198 2.48 -13.93 -22.25
CA PRO A 198 3.05 -12.85 -23.06
C PRO A 198 3.58 -11.67 -22.25
N PHE A 199 3.08 -11.44 -21.03
CA PHE A 199 3.56 -10.40 -20.13
C PHE A 199 4.76 -10.83 -19.29
N ALA A 200 5.04 -12.13 -19.20
CA ALA A 200 6.08 -12.68 -18.34
C ALA A 200 7.49 -12.42 -18.85
N GLU A 201 8.36 -11.96 -17.96
CA GLU A 201 9.80 -11.81 -18.27
C GLU A 201 10.64 -11.81 -16.97
N PRO A 202 11.97 -11.98 -17.05
CA PRO A 202 12.89 -11.75 -15.94
C PRO A 202 13.02 -10.24 -15.66
N VAL A 203 12.05 -9.63 -14.97
CA VAL A 203 11.95 -8.17 -14.77
C VAL A 203 13.19 -7.55 -14.13
N TRP A 204 13.98 -8.33 -13.40
CA TRP A 204 15.23 -7.86 -12.80
C TRP A 204 16.26 -7.46 -13.87
N GLU A 205 16.33 -8.16 -15.00
CA GLU A 205 17.22 -7.80 -16.14
C GLU A 205 16.79 -6.46 -16.74
N ARG A 206 15.50 -6.31 -17.04
CA ARG A 206 14.94 -5.06 -17.57
C ARG A 206 15.18 -3.87 -16.64
N LEU A 207 15.03 -4.08 -15.33
CA LEU A 207 15.28 -3.02 -14.35
C LEU A 207 16.77 -2.67 -14.23
N ASP A 208 17.67 -3.65 -14.37
CA ASP A 208 19.12 -3.38 -14.40
C ASP A 208 19.53 -2.62 -15.67
N GLU A 209 19.00 -3.00 -16.83
CA GLU A 209 19.19 -2.28 -18.09
C GLU A 209 18.67 -0.83 -18.00
N ALA A 210 17.46 -0.64 -17.48
CA ALA A 210 16.88 0.69 -17.30
C ALA A 210 17.74 1.56 -16.37
N ARG A 211 18.21 0.99 -15.25
CA ARG A 211 19.08 1.67 -14.30
C ARG A 211 20.41 2.08 -14.94
N ARG A 212 21.03 1.19 -15.72
CA ARG A 212 22.28 1.49 -16.45
C ARG A 212 22.06 2.58 -17.51
N ALA A 213 20.87 2.61 -18.12
CA ALA A 213 20.49 3.65 -19.08
C ALA A 213 20.07 4.98 -18.42
N GLY A 214 20.17 5.09 -17.09
CA GLY A 214 19.81 6.31 -16.35
C GLY A 214 18.31 6.61 -16.33
N ARG A 215 17.44 5.62 -16.56
CA ARG A 215 16.00 5.77 -16.51
C ARG A 215 15.51 6.00 -15.07
N ARG A 216 14.45 6.79 -14.91
CA ARG A 216 13.81 7.04 -13.64
C ARG A 216 12.83 5.92 -13.31
N ILE A 217 13.07 5.23 -12.21
CA ILE A 217 12.20 4.15 -11.73
C ILE A 217 11.43 4.63 -10.49
N LEU A 218 10.12 4.47 -10.52
CA LEU A 218 9.23 4.69 -9.38
C LEU A 218 8.80 3.33 -8.82
N PHE A 219 9.20 3.03 -7.59
CA PHE A 219 8.71 1.86 -6.85
C PHE A 219 7.45 2.25 -6.08
N GLU A 220 6.32 1.71 -6.50
CA GLU A 220 5.00 1.99 -5.93
C GLU A 220 4.63 0.94 -4.89
N GLY A 221 4.66 1.31 -3.61
CA GLY A 221 4.25 0.46 -2.50
C GLY A 221 2.73 0.44 -2.31
N ALA A 222 2.26 -0.69 -1.83
CA ALA A 222 0.89 -0.88 -1.38
C ALA A 222 0.82 -0.86 0.15
N GLN A 223 -0.35 -0.57 0.72
CA GLN A 223 -0.60 -0.43 2.16
C GLN A 223 0.30 0.63 2.82
N ALA A 224 0.81 0.37 4.04
CA ALA A 224 1.64 1.29 4.80
C ALA A 224 2.44 0.57 5.89
N VAL A 225 3.44 1.25 6.47
CA VAL A 225 4.38 0.68 7.46
C VAL A 225 3.66 0.09 8.68
N MET A 226 2.57 0.71 9.15
CA MET A 226 1.83 0.16 10.31
C MET A 226 0.95 -1.04 9.96
N LEU A 227 0.87 -1.41 8.68
CA LEU A 227 0.30 -2.67 8.20
C LEU A 227 1.36 -3.68 7.76
N ASP A 228 2.65 -3.38 7.95
CA ASP A 228 3.76 -4.29 7.66
C ASP A 228 3.69 -5.53 8.55
N VAL A 229 3.97 -6.71 8.00
CA VAL A 229 3.86 -7.98 8.71
C VAL A 229 4.80 -8.08 9.92
N ASP A 230 5.96 -7.41 9.86
CA ASP A 230 6.96 -7.43 10.95
C ASP A 230 6.87 -6.19 11.85
N HIS A 231 6.66 -5.01 11.27
CA HIS A 231 6.77 -3.72 11.94
C HIS A 231 5.43 -3.08 12.29
N GLY A 232 4.35 -3.62 11.78
CA GLY A 232 2.99 -3.09 11.97
C GLY A 232 2.33 -3.51 13.28
N THR A 233 1.04 -3.19 13.38
CA THR A 233 0.20 -3.50 14.56
C THR A 233 -0.32 -4.95 14.50
N TYR A 234 0.60 -5.92 14.56
CA TYR A 234 0.30 -7.35 14.49
C TYR A 234 -0.71 -7.79 15.57
N PRO A 235 -1.72 -8.64 15.28
CA PRO A 235 -1.93 -9.37 14.01
C PRO A 235 -2.77 -8.60 12.95
N PHE A 236 -3.15 -7.36 13.20
CA PHE A 236 -3.98 -6.54 12.31
C PHE A 236 -3.13 -5.84 11.25
N VAL A 237 -2.51 -6.65 10.39
CA VAL A 237 -1.54 -6.25 9.36
C VAL A 237 -1.83 -6.97 8.04
N THR A 238 -1.18 -6.53 6.95
CA THR A 238 -1.12 -7.32 5.71
C THR A 238 -0.08 -8.44 5.83
N SER A 239 -0.06 -9.35 4.89
CA SER A 239 0.85 -10.52 4.91
C SER A 239 2.16 -10.27 4.16
N SER A 240 2.46 -9.02 3.82
CA SER A 240 3.72 -8.63 3.17
C SER A 240 4.46 -7.56 3.96
N ASN A 241 5.78 -7.46 3.74
CA ASN A 241 6.52 -6.30 4.16
C ASN A 241 6.17 -5.10 3.26
N THR A 242 5.90 -3.95 3.87
CA THR A 242 5.46 -2.72 3.19
C THR A 242 6.52 -1.61 3.23
N VAL A 243 7.64 -1.85 3.92
CA VAL A 243 8.79 -0.94 4.01
C VAL A 243 9.55 -0.85 2.68
N ALA A 244 10.23 0.27 2.43
CA ALA A 244 10.90 0.51 1.15
C ALA A 244 12.02 -0.50 0.83
N ALA A 245 12.66 -1.10 1.84
CA ALA A 245 13.66 -2.16 1.65
C ALA A 245 13.11 -3.35 0.84
N THR A 246 11.81 -3.63 0.93
CA THR A 246 11.15 -4.71 0.19
C THR A 246 11.09 -4.43 -1.31
N ALA A 247 11.23 -3.18 -1.76
CA ALA A 247 11.29 -2.85 -3.18
C ALA A 247 12.48 -3.52 -3.85
N ALA A 248 13.62 -3.63 -3.15
CA ALA A 248 14.80 -4.31 -3.68
C ALA A 248 14.54 -5.79 -3.95
N SER A 249 14.09 -6.55 -2.95
CA SER A 249 13.81 -7.99 -3.10
C SER A 249 12.57 -8.26 -3.95
N GLY A 250 11.54 -7.41 -3.84
CA GLY A 250 10.26 -7.57 -4.54
C GLY A 250 10.28 -7.21 -6.02
N ALA A 251 11.29 -6.45 -6.45
CA ALA A 251 11.54 -6.13 -7.87
C ALA A 251 12.80 -6.81 -8.43
N GLY A 252 13.59 -7.49 -7.59
CA GLY A 252 14.82 -8.16 -8.00
C GLY A 252 15.97 -7.21 -8.31
N VAL A 253 16.08 -6.09 -7.57
CA VAL A 253 17.17 -5.11 -7.73
C VAL A 253 18.01 -5.02 -6.45
N GLY A 254 19.24 -4.52 -6.57
CA GLY A 254 20.05 -4.27 -5.38
C GLY A 254 19.49 -3.15 -4.50
N PRO A 255 19.74 -3.15 -3.18
CA PRO A 255 19.17 -2.17 -2.25
C PRO A 255 19.53 -0.72 -2.61
N GLY A 256 20.71 -0.47 -3.16
CA GLY A 256 21.12 0.86 -3.63
C GLY A 256 20.34 1.39 -4.85
N ALA A 257 19.52 0.55 -5.50
CA ALA A 257 18.67 0.97 -6.61
C ALA A 257 17.36 1.63 -6.16
N VAL A 258 16.97 1.51 -4.90
CA VAL A 258 15.69 2.04 -4.37
C VAL A 258 15.64 3.57 -4.40
N GLY A 259 16.78 4.22 -4.16
CA GLY A 259 16.92 5.68 -4.25
C GLY A 259 16.23 6.43 -3.11
N PHE A 260 15.55 7.54 -3.43
CA PHE A 260 14.86 8.37 -2.46
C PHE A 260 13.58 7.68 -1.98
N VAL A 261 13.38 7.58 -0.67
CA VAL A 261 12.17 7.00 -0.07
C VAL A 261 11.24 8.13 0.38
N LEU A 262 10.08 8.22 -0.28
CA LEU A 262 9.02 9.15 0.05
C LEU A 262 7.95 8.46 0.89
N GLY A 263 7.78 8.89 2.13
CA GLY A 263 6.69 8.44 3.00
C GLY A 263 5.44 9.29 2.78
N ILE A 264 4.28 8.67 2.61
CA ILE A 264 3.02 9.40 2.53
C ILE A 264 2.32 9.35 3.89
N ALA A 265 1.96 10.52 4.42
CA ALA A 265 1.19 10.68 5.65
C ALA A 265 0.03 11.65 5.45
N LYS A 266 -1.10 11.45 6.09
CA LYS A 266 -2.15 12.47 6.23
C LYS A 266 -1.79 13.42 7.36
N ALA A 267 -2.28 14.64 7.30
CA ALA A 267 -2.18 15.59 8.41
C ALA A 267 -3.00 15.17 9.67
N TYR A 268 -3.70 14.07 9.60
CA TYR A 268 -4.36 13.36 10.71
C TYR A 268 -4.24 11.85 10.47
N SER A 269 -4.75 11.01 11.36
CA SER A 269 -4.65 9.56 11.21
C SER A 269 -5.98 8.93 10.81
N THR A 270 -5.92 7.89 9.99
CA THR A 270 -7.10 7.05 9.71
C THR A 270 -6.73 5.59 9.73
N ARG A 271 -7.70 4.74 10.09
CA ARG A 271 -7.53 3.29 10.06
C ARG A 271 -8.80 2.60 9.55
N VAL A 272 -8.62 1.56 8.72
CA VAL A 272 -9.70 0.66 8.30
C VAL A 272 -9.63 -0.60 9.14
N GLY A 273 -10.81 -1.12 9.53
CA GLY A 273 -10.92 -2.40 10.23
C GLY A 273 -10.55 -2.36 11.71
N ALA A 274 -10.33 -3.55 12.25
CA ALA A 274 -10.00 -3.75 13.66
C ALA A 274 -8.53 -3.42 13.97
N GLY A 275 -8.19 -3.52 15.25
CA GLY A 275 -6.84 -3.31 15.76
C GLY A 275 -6.66 -1.98 16.50
N PRO A 276 -5.51 -1.80 17.16
CA PRO A 276 -5.25 -0.64 18.00
C PRO A 276 -5.18 0.65 17.20
N PHE A 277 -5.77 1.71 17.76
CA PHE A 277 -5.71 3.07 17.21
C PHE A 277 -5.70 4.07 18.36
N PRO A 278 -4.54 4.28 19.00
CA PRO A 278 -4.46 5.07 20.23
C PRO A 278 -4.97 6.50 20.11
N THR A 279 -4.82 7.13 18.94
CA THR A 279 -5.26 8.51 18.69
C THR A 279 -6.68 8.63 18.13
N GLU A 280 -7.47 7.54 18.14
CA GLU A 280 -8.83 7.53 17.60
C GLU A 280 -9.74 8.52 18.32
N LEU A 281 -10.59 9.19 17.55
CA LEU A 281 -11.60 10.14 18.02
C LEU A 281 -13.01 9.58 17.80
N LEU A 282 -13.71 9.31 18.89
CA LEU A 282 -15.07 8.79 18.88
C LEU A 282 -16.12 9.91 19.07
N ASP A 283 -15.69 11.16 18.96
CA ASP A 283 -16.48 12.38 19.18
C ASP A 283 -16.86 13.10 17.87
N ALA A 284 -17.44 14.29 18.00
CA ALA A 284 -17.84 15.14 16.88
C ALA A 284 -16.62 15.53 15.99
N THR A 285 -15.42 15.64 16.58
CA THR A 285 -14.19 15.96 15.81
C THR A 285 -13.82 14.80 14.90
N GLY A 286 -13.84 13.57 15.41
CA GLY A 286 -13.60 12.37 14.60
C GLY A 286 -14.63 12.21 13.48
N GLN A 287 -15.90 12.55 13.76
CA GLN A 287 -16.94 12.55 12.74
C GLN A 287 -16.69 13.60 11.67
N MET A 288 -16.34 14.82 12.05
CA MET A 288 -16.03 15.93 11.13
C MET A 288 -14.83 15.61 10.23
N LEU A 289 -13.75 15.03 10.79
CA LEU A 289 -12.59 14.58 10.00
C LEU A 289 -13.00 13.54 8.94
N GLY A 290 -13.87 12.58 9.33
CA GLY A 290 -14.40 11.57 8.43
C GLY A 290 -15.21 12.15 7.27
N ASP A 291 -16.09 13.10 7.57
CA ASP A 291 -17.01 13.71 6.60
C ASP A 291 -16.24 14.67 5.66
N ARG A 292 -15.44 15.59 6.20
CA ARG A 292 -14.64 16.53 5.39
C ARG A 292 -13.57 15.83 4.57
N GLY A 293 -12.94 14.81 5.17
CA GLY A 293 -11.90 14.01 4.51
C GLY A 293 -12.45 12.98 3.52
N HIS A 294 -13.77 12.80 3.41
CA HIS A 294 -14.40 11.73 2.62
C HIS A 294 -13.78 10.36 2.95
N GLU A 295 -13.66 10.06 4.25
CA GLU A 295 -12.97 8.88 4.74
C GLU A 295 -13.87 7.63 4.67
N PHE A 296 -14.04 7.15 3.43
CA PHE A 296 -14.77 5.92 3.11
C PHE A 296 -13.88 4.98 2.30
N GLY A 297 -14.02 3.67 2.53
CA GLY A 297 -13.28 2.66 1.79
C GLY A 297 -13.68 2.65 0.32
N THR A 298 -12.72 2.77 -0.60
CA THR A 298 -12.94 2.85 -2.05
C THR A 298 -13.69 1.63 -2.61
N VAL A 299 -13.47 0.45 -2.02
CA VAL A 299 -14.07 -0.82 -2.48
C VAL A 299 -15.32 -1.18 -1.67
N THR A 300 -15.28 -0.98 -0.36
CA THR A 300 -16.35 -1.45 0.55
C THR A 300 -17.33 -0.37 0.97
N GLY A 301 -17.06 0.92 0.69
CA GLY A 301 -17.84 2.05 1.17
C GLY A 301 -17.83 2.21 2.71
N ARG A 302 -17.09 1.36 3.43
CA ARG A 302 -17.04 1.39 4.90
C ARG A 302 -16.35 2.65 5.39
N ARG A 303 -16.94 3.32 6.39
CA ARG A 303 -16.33 4.48 7.05
C ARG A 303 -15.01 4.10 7.71
N ARG A 304 -13.98 4.92 7.51
CA ARG A 304 -12.70 4.82 8.21
C ARG A 304 -12.80 5.43 9.60
N ARG A 305 -12.11 4.85 10.56
CA ARG A 305 -11.86 5.41 11.88
C ARG A 305 -10.91 6.59 11.71
N CYS A 306 -11.15 7.70 12.39
CA CYS A 306 -10.36 8.92 12.31
C CYS A 306 -9.76 9.28 13.66
N GLY A 307 -8.60 9.91 13.68
CA GLY A 307 -7.90 10.31 14.89
C GLY A 307 -6.87 11.41 14.64
N TRP A 308 -6.32 11.96 15.73
CA TRP A 308 -5.26 12.96 15.63
C TRP A 308 -3.98 12.38 15.01
N PHE A 309 -3.12 13.28 14.50
CA PHE A 309 -1.82 12.89 13.93
C PHE A 309 -0.96 12.20 15.00
N ASP A 310 -0.44 11.03 14.66
CA ASP A 310 0.42 10.25 15.56
C ASP A 310 1.88 10.37 15.13
N ALA A 311 2.59 11.36 15.70
CA ALA A 311 3.98 11.61 15.37
C ALA A 311 4.92 10.51 15.88
N ALA A 312 4.60 9.89 17.02
CA ALA A 312 5.39 8.78 17.54
C ALA A 312 5.39 7.57 16.59
N LEU A 313 4.22 7.28 16.01
CA LEU A 313 4.02 6.23 15.04
C LEU A 313 4.68 6.56 13.69
N VAL A 314 4.50 7.77 13.17
CA VAL A 314 5.12 8.20 11.90
C VAL A 314 6.64 8.27 12.04
N ARG A 315 7.20 8.70 13.18
CA ARG A 315 8.64 8.63 13.46
C ARG A 315 9.17 7.20 13.42
N GLN A 316 8.43 6.23 13.96
CA GLN A 316 8.77 4.81 13.81
C GLN A 316 8.78 4.40 12.34
N ALA A 317 7.76 4.80 11.57
CA ALA A 317 7.69 4.52 10.13
C ALA A 317 8.85 5.15 9.36
N VAL A 318 9.27 6.37 9.71
CA VAL A 318 10.44 7.05 9.14
C VAL A 318 11.69 6.20 9.34
N LYS A 319 11.92 5.71 10.55
CA LYS A 319 13.13 4.95 10.90
C LYS A 319 13.14 3.57 10.25
N VAL A 320 12.07 2.78 10.38
CA VAL A 320 12.03 1.41 9.83
C VAL A 320 11.85 1.39 8.31
N GLY A 321 11.15 2.38 7.76
CA GLY A 321 10.93 2.52 6.32
C GLY A 321 12.07 3.17 5.57
N GLY A 322 13.05 3.76 6.27
CA GLY A 322 14.15 4.52 5.66
C GLY A 322 13.64 5.76 4.90
N ILE A 323 12.60 6.43 5.43
CA ILE A 323 11.96 7.57 4.76
C ILE A 323 12.89 8.78 4.80
N HIS A 324 13.22 9.34 3.63
CA HIS A 324 14.04 10.53 3.47
C HIS A 324 13.24 11.83 3.53
N GLY A 325 11.93 11.77 3.23
CA GLY A 325 11.04 12.89 3.30
C GLY A 325 9.58 12.46 3.24
N LEU A 326 8.69 13.33 3.71
CA LEU A 326 7.26 13.07 3.75
C LEU A 326 6.51 13.85 2.67
N ALA A 327 5.50 13.20 2.07
CA ALA A 327 4.40 13.88 1.41
C ALA A 327 3.24 13.93 2.41
N LEU A 328 2.95 15.12 2.91
CA LEU A 328 1.84 15.35 3.83
C LEU A 328 0.58 15.70 3.04
N THR A 329 -0.51 14.98 3.28
CA THR A 329 -1.76 15.11 2.52
C THR A 329 -2.91 15.59 3.39
N LYS A 330 -3.95 16.12 2.75
CA LYS A 330 -5.23 16.48 3.39
C LYS A 330 -5.10 17.50 4.53
N LEU A 331 -4.22 18.47 4.39
CA LEU A 331 -4.08 19.57 5.35
C LEU A 331 -5.38 20.40 5.43
N ASP A 332 -6.05 20.60 4.30
CA ASP A 332 -7.31 21.33 4.15
C ASP A 332 -8.47 20.78 4.99
N VAL A 333 -8.43 19.52 5.37
CA VAL A 333 -9.45 18.89 6.23
C VAL A 333 -9.44 19.46 7.64
N LEU A 334 -8.31 20.01 8.09
CA LEU A 334 -8.11 20.61 9.41
C LEU A 334 -8.48 22.09 9.48
N ASP A 335 -8.82 22.73 8.36
CA ASP A 335 -9.17 24.14 8.30
C ASP A 335 -10.32 24.47 9.28
N GLY A 336 -10.18 25.59 9.99
CA GLY A 336 -11.18 26.10 10.91
C GLY A 336 -11.26 25.39 12.27
N LEU A 337 -10.36 24.46 12.57
CA LEU A 337 -10.23 23.91 13.91
C LEU A 337 -9.51 24.93 14.83
N PRO A 338 -10.03 25.19 16.05
CA PRO A 338 -9.40 26.13 16.98
C PRO A 338 -8.12 25.56 17.60
N GLU A 339 -8.04 24.28 17.77
CA GLU A 339 -6.86 23.56 18.27
C GLU A 339 -6.69 22.22 17.55
N LEU A 340 -5.46 21.78 17.49
CA LEU A 340 -5.03 20.48 16.95
C LEU A 340 -4.21 19.75 18.00
N ARG A 341 -4.22 18.42 17.95
CA ARG A 341 -3.39 17.61 18.84
C ARG A 341 -2.48 16.69 18.06
N ILE A 342 -1.24 16.57 18.50
CA ILE A 342 -0.24 15.65 17.93
C ILE A 342 0.16 14.68 19.05
N ASN A 343 0.07 13.38 18.77
CA ASN A 343 0.59 12.37 19.69
C ASN A 343 2.12 12.31 19.61
N THR A 344 2.78 12.48 20.74
CA THR A 344 4.25 12.48 20.86
C THR A 344 4.81 11.20 21.45
N GLY A 345 3.98 10.38 22.11
CA GLY A 345 4.34 9.13 22.76
C GLY A 345 3.13 8.45 23.39
N TYR A 346 3.36 7.38 24.12
CA TYR A 346 2.28 6.57 24.72
C TYR A 346 2.55 6.33 26.19
N ARG A 347 1.48 6.38 26.99
CA ARG A 347 1.47 5.93 28.37
C ARG A 347 0.86 4.53 28.45
N ILE A 348 1.51 3.62 29.18
CA ILE A 348 1.02 2.27 29.45
C ILE A 348 1.29 1.99 30.94
N GLY A 349 0.25 2.03 31.75
CA GLY A 349 0.40 2.08 33.21
C GLY A 349 1.27 3.28 33.61
N ASP A 350 2.28 3.05 34.42
CA ASP A 350 3.19 4.12 34.90
C ASP A 350 4.38 4.42 33.95
N LYS A 351 4.45 3.72 32.80
CA LYS A 351 5.58 3.85 31.86
C LYS A 351 5.21 4.69 30.65
N ILE A 352 6.20 5.51 30.21
CA ILE A 352 6.11 6.31 28.98
C ILE A 352 6.98 5.68 27.90
N PHE A 353 6.41 5.57 26.71
CA PHE A 353 7.08 5.01 25.53
C PHE A 353 7.09 6.04 24.39
N SER A 354 8.24 6.19 23.74
CA SER A 354 8.38 7.03 22.54
C SER A 354 7.94 6.34 21.25
N ARG A 355 7.55 5.07 21.32
CA ARG A 355 7.09 4.23 20.20
C ARG A 355 5.95 3.33 20.66
N LEU A 356 5.12 2.86 19.73
CA LEU A 356 4.10 1.86 20.04
C LEU A 356 4.79 0.49 20.28
N PRO A 357 4.58 -0.15 21.45
CA PRO A 357 5.16 -1.47 21.71
C PRO A 357 4.61 -2.55 20.78
N ALA A 358 5.39 -3.60 20.53
CA ALA A 358 4.98 -4.69 19.64
C ALA A 358 3.94 -5.64 20.25
N ALA A 359 3.92 -5.79 21.59
CA ALA A 359 3.01 -6.73 22.25
C ALA A 359 1.55 -6.26 22.12
N PRO A 360 0.61 -7.12 21.64
CA PRO A 360 -0.77 -6.73 21.40
C PRO A 360 -1.48 -6.16 22.63
N GLY A 361 -1.26 -6.72 23.83
CA GLY A 361 -1.82 -6.20 25.08
C GLY A 361 -1.32 -4.79 25.41
N ALA A 362 -0.04 -4.50 25.17
CA ALA A 362 0.53 -3.17 25.34
C ALA A 362 0.00 -2.17 24.31
N GLN A 363 -0.22 -2.61 23.07
CA GLN A 363 -0.85 -1.78 22.03
C GLN A 363 -2.29 -1.43 22.38
N ALA A 364 -3.06 -2.37 22.92
CA ALA A 364 -4.42 -2.15 23.35
C ALA A 364 -4.54 -1.23 24.56
N ALA A 365 -3.52 -1.23 25.44
CA ALA A 365 -3.46 -0.39 26.66
C ALA A 365 -2.75 0.95 26.42
N ALA A 366 -2.31 1.25 25.21
CA ALA A 366 -1.57 2.46 24.92
C ALA A 366 -2.47 3.69 24.90
N GLU A 367 -2.23 4.62 25.82
CA GLU A 367 -2.88 5.92 25.88
C GLU A 367 -1.98 6.97 25.21
N PRO A 368 -2.50 7.78 24.28
CA PRO A 368 -1.69 8.79 23.60
C PRO A 368 -1.31 9.94 24.54
N ILE A 369 -0.10 10.47 24.35
CA ILE A 369 0.37 11.69 25.05
C ILE A 369 0.34 12.82 24.03
N PHE A 370 -0.61 13.72 24.18
CA PHE A 370 -0.83 14.80 23.24
C PHE A 370 -0.08 16.07 23.57
N GLU A 371 0.51 16.68 22.55
CA GLU A 371 0.85 18.10 22.49
C GLU A 371 -0.28 18.84 21.77
N THR A 372 -0.77 19.94 22.36
CA THR A 372 -1.82 20.79 21.76
C THR A 372 -1.16 21.94 21.00
N ILE A 373 -1.63 22.20 19.80
CA ILE A 373 -1.17 23.26 18.90
C ILE A 373 -2.37 24.12 18.54
N GLU A 374 -2.15 25.44 18.49
CA GLU A 374 -3.15 26.39 18.00
C GLU A 374 -3.54 26.08 16.57
N GLY A 375 -4.81 26.03 16.28
CA GLY A 375 -5.35 25.84 14.94
C GLY A 375 -5.37 27.15 14.13
N TRP A 376 -6.05 27.13 13.01
CA TRP A 376 -6.16 28.29 12.13
C TRP A 376 -7.58 28.50 11.61
N SER A 377 -7.95 29.77 11.40
CA SER A 377 -9.26 30.16 10.88
C SER A 377 -9.28 30.36 9.35
N GLY A 378 -8.12 30.49 8.71
CA GLY A 378 -8.00 30.61 7.26
C GLY A 378 -8.12 29.27 6.56
N SER A 379 -8.14 29.30 5.22
CA SER A 379 -8.13 28.07 4.42
C SER A 379 -6.72 27.76 3.90
N THR A 380 -6.37 26.49 3.96
CA THR A 380 -5.16 25.96 3.32
C THR A 380 -5.45 25.40 1.93
N ARG A 381 -6.75 25.27 1.58
CA ARG A 381 -7.18 24.63 0.34
C ARG A 381 -6.73 25.41 -0.89
N GLY A 382 -6.08 24.72 -1.81
CA GLY A 382 -5.59 25.30 -3.06
C GLY A 382 -4.29 26.09 -2.93
N ALA A 383 -3.66 26.14 -1.74
CA ALA A 383 -2.35 26.77 -1.57
C ALA A 383 -1.29 26.05 -2.41
N ARG A 384 -0.45 26.82 -3.11
CA ARG A 384 0.63 26.33 -3.98
C ARG A 384 2.01 26.84 -3.57
N SER A 385 2.06 27.68 -2.56
CA SER A 385 3.30 28.14 -1.92
C SER A 385 3.14 28.23 -0.40
N TRP A 386 4.23 28.26 0.33
CA TRP A 386 4.21 28.46 1.79
C TRP A 386 3.58 29.79 2.20
N ALA A 387 3.70 30.82 1.34
CA ALA A 387 3.14 32.15 1.60
C ALA A 387 1.61 32.17 1.55
N ASP A 388 0.98 31.20 0.89
CA ASP A 388 -0.48 31.09 0.79
C ASP A 388 -1.09 30.45 2.06
N LEU A 389 -0.26 29.88 2.94
CA LEU A 389 -0.73 29.18 4.13
C LEU A 389 -0.88 30.09 5.34
N PRO A 390 -1.92 29.88 6.19
CA PRO A 390 -1.96 30.50 7.51
C PRO A 390 -0.71 30.17 8.34
N ALA A 391 -0.21 31.13 9.12
CA ALA A 391 1.02 30.96 9.90
C ALA A 391 0.95 29.76 10.86
N GLN A 392 -0.22 29.50 11.47
CA GLN A 392 -0.41 28.35 12.36
C GLN A 392 -0.38 27.02 11.58
N ALA A 393 -0.88 26.98 10.34
CA ALA A 393 -0.77 25.78 9.50
C ALA A 393 0.71 25.49 9.18
N VAL A 394 1.51 26.52 8.89
CA VAL A 394 2.96 26.38 8.72
C VAL A 394 3.61 25.84 9.99
N LYS A 395 3.27 26.40 11.18
CA LYS A 395 3.77 25.92 12.47
C LYS A 395 3.42 24.44 12.73
N TYR A 396 2.19 24.05 12.39
CA TYR A 396 1.73 22.66 12.50
C TYR A 396 2.61 21.71 11.66
N VAL A 397 2.83 22.05 10.39
CA VAL A 397 3.68 21.25 9.49
C VAL A 397 5.12 21.18 10.01
N ARG A 398 5.69 22.31 10.42
CA ARG A 398 7.06 22.35 10.98
C ARG A 398 7.18 21.53 12.27
N ARG A 399 6.14 21.57 13.12
CA ARG A 399 6.14 20.75 14.33
C ARG A 399 6.07 19.26 14.03
N ILE A 400 5.33 18.86 12.98
CA ILE A 400 5.35 17.47 12.49
C ILE A 400 6.77 17.08 12.07
N GLU A 401 7.45 17.89 11.24
CA GLU A 401 8.84 17.61 10.80
C GLU A 401 9.78 17.37 11.96
N GLU A 402 9.74 18.22 12.99
CA GLU A 402 10.56 18.10 14.19
C GLU A 402 10.26 16.78 14.94
N LEU A 403 8.99 16.46 15.15
CA LEU A 403 8.58 15.30 15.94
C LEU A 403 8.82 13.96 15.21
N VAL A 404 8.71 13.93 13.88
CA VAL A 404 8.93 12.71 13.10
C VAL A 404 10.36 12.54 12.62
N GLU A 405 11.20 13.56 12.79
CA GLU A 405 12.62 13.59 12.39
C GLU A 405 12.82 13.42 10.86
N ALA A 406 11.90 13.97 10.06
CA ALA A 406 11.98 13.95 8.60
C ALA A 406 11.31 15.19 7.98
N PRO A 407 11.88 15.77 6.90
CA PRO A 407 11.32 16.95 6.26
C PRO A 407 10.04 16.61 5.48
N VAL A 408 9.12 17.58 5.39
CA VAL A 408 8.01 17.52 4.44
C VAL A 408 8.50 18.04 3.08
N THR A 409 8.64 17.13 2.13
CA THR A 409 9.14 17.40 0.78
C THR A 409 8.03 17.74 -0.20
N LEU A 410 6.79 17.36 0.13
CA LEU A 410 5.61 17.63 -0.66
C LEU A 410 4.40 17.85 0.28
N LEU A 411 3.66 18.92 0.09
CA LEU A 411 2.46 19.21 0.86
C LEU A 411 1.25 19.34 -0.08
N SER A 412 0.29 18.44 0.09
CA SER A 412 -0.96 18.43 -0.67
C SER A 412 -2.05 19.19 0.08
N THR A 413 -2.60 20.22 -0.54
CA THR A 413 -3.54 21.17 0.05
C THR A 413 -4.98 21.02 -0.43
N SER A 414 -5.23 20.11 -1.38
CA SER A 414 -6.57 19.70 -1.82
C SER A 414 -6.53 18.36 -2.58
N PRO A 415 -7.65 17.77 -2.97
CA PRO A 415 -7.68 16.59 -3.86
C PRO A 415 -7.10 16.87 -5.25
N GLU A 416 -7.12 18.11 -5.74
CA GLU A 416 -6.66 18.47 -7.07
C GLU A 416 -5.14 18.29 -7.19
N ARG A 417 -4.70 17.76 -8.35
CA ARG A 417 -3.29 17.43 -8.60
C ARG A 417 -2.35 18.62 -8.43
N ASP A 418 -2.73 19.78 -8.96
CA ASP A 418 -1.89 20.98 -8.99
C ASP A 418 -1.86 21.73 -7.66
N ASP A 419 -2.76 21.42 -6.74
CA ASP A 419 -2.81 22.01 -5.41
C ASP A 419 -1.82 21.28 -4.48
N THR A 420 -0.55 21.52 -4.79
CA THR A 420 0.59 20.86 -4.14
C THR A 420 1.75 21.82 -4.02
N ILE A 421 2.30 21.97 -2.83
CA ILE A 421 3.55 22.69 -2.56
C ILE A 421 4.69 21.70 -2.67
N LEU A 422 5.52 21.82 -3.71
CA LEU A 422 6.74 21.03 -3.87
C LEU A 422 7.89 21.74 -3.18
N VAL A 423 8.43 21.13 -2.12
CA VAL A 423 9.58 21.65 -1.36
C VAL A 423 10.88 21.10 -1.91
N ARG A 424 10.88 19.82 -2.25
CA ARG A 424 12.03 19.12 -2.83
C ARG A 424 11.54 18.07 -3.81
N ASP A 425 12.15 18.01 -5.00
CA ASP A 425 11.86 16.96 -5.98
C ASP A 425 12.52 15.62 -5.56
N PRO A 426 11.74 14.56 -5.31
CA PRO A 426 12.29 13.26 -4.94
C PRO A 426 13.22 12.63 -6.00
N PHE A 427 13.07 12.99 -7.27
CA PHE A 427 13.94 12.48 -8.37
C PHE A 427 15.26 13.26 -8.51
N GLU A 428 15.42 14.39 -7.84
CA GLU A 428 16.65 15.18 -7.87
C GLU A 428 17.61 14.86 -6.71
N GLY A 429 17.16 14.07 -5.75
CA GLY A 429 17.98 13.55 -4.65
C GLY A 429 17.94 14.38 -3.38
#